data_95a4907bb7c5d9727617e0a42032fdbf
#
_entry.id   95a4907bb7c5d9727617e0a42032fdbf
#
_cell.length_a   1.000
_cell.length_b   1.000
_cell.length_c   1.000
_cell.angle_alpha   90.00
_cell.angle_beta   90.00
_cell.angle_gamma   90.00
#
_symmetry.space_group_name_H-M   'P 1'
#
loop_
_entity.id
_entity.type
_entity.pdbx_description
1 polymer ?
#
loop_
_entity_poly.entity_id
_entity_poly.type
_entity_poly.pdbx_seq_one_letter_code
_entity_poly.pdbx_strand_id
1 'polypeptide(L)'
;GQFQVYFQPKYRIRDDHLAGAEALARWTHPQWGMLSPAEFIPLFEKNGFITKLDQFVWEEVCRKLKAWEKRGYSDFPVSVNVSRADIYSVDIADLLISIVQKYELAPERLHLEITESAYTENSKQLIEVVSRLRELGFIIEIDDFGSGYSSLNMLNQMPIDVLKLDMKFIQSETAKPLERGILQFVIDLARRMRLSVVAEG
;
A
#
# COMPACT_ATOMS: atom_id res chain seq x y z
N GLY A 1 -5.99 -23.39 5.52
CA GLY A 1 -5.78 -22.22 4.82
C GLY A 1 -5.01 -22.37 3.51
N GLN A 2 -5.66 -21.96 2.42
CA GLN A 2 -4.99 -21.90 1.11
C GLN A 2 -4.28 -20.57 0.90
N PHE A 3 -4.71 -19.51 1.61
CA PHE A 3 -4.08 -18.20 1.56
C PHE A 3 -3.05 -18.03 2.65
N GLN A 4 -1.94 -17.43 2.30
CA GLN A 4 -0.83 -17.07 3.18
C GLN A 4 -0.42 -15.62 2.92
N VAL A 5 0.16 -14.96 3.92
CA VAL A 5 0.72 -13.62 3.79
C VAL A 5 2.23 -13.72 3.84
N TYR A 6 2.89 -13.24 2.78
CA TYR A 6 4.33 -13.09 2.70
C TYR A 6 4.69 -11.64 2.96
N PHE A 7 5.89 -11.38 3.44
CA PHE A 7 6.36 -10.06 3.78
C PHE A 7 7.60 -9.72 2.97
N GLN A 8 7.48 -8.72 2.10
CA GLN A 8 8.60 -8.18 1.34
C GLN A 8 9.24 -7.04 2.14
N PRO A 9 10.51 -7.15 2.54
CA PRO A 9 11.13 -6.15 3.37
C PRO A 9 11.37 -4.85 2.60
N LYS A 10 11.16 -3.70 3.27
CA LYS A 10 11.51 -2.36 2.80
C LYS A 10 12.77 -1.89 3.54
N TYR A 11 13.80 -1.46 2.80
CA TYR A 11 15.05 -0.99 3.39
C TYR A 11 15.25 0.51 3.17
N ARG A 12 15.85 1.15 4.14
CA ARG A 12 16.27 2.54 4.02
C ARG A 12 17.57 2.62 3.23
N ILE A 13 17.54 3.30 2.07
CA ILE A 13 18.69 3.40 1.15
C ILE A 13 19.94 3.98 1.83
N ARG A 14 19.77 4.87 2.82
CA ARG A 14 20.88 5.58 3.45
C ARG A 14 21.82 4.68 4.27
N ASP A 15 21.29 3.67 4.94
CA ASP A 15 21.99 2.88 5.97
C ASP A 15 21.63 1.38 5.94
N ASP A 16 20.94 0.93 4.91
CA ASP A 16 20.43 -0.45 4.75
C ASP A 16 19.61 -0.97 5.94
N HIS A 17 19.04 -0.05 6.72
CA HIS A 17 18.22 -0.44 7.86
C HIS A 17 16.84 -0.90 7.41
N LEU A 18 16.36 -1.98 8.01
CA LEU A 18 15.00 -2.47 7.76
C LEU A 18 13.98 -1.41 8.23
N ALA A 19 13.21 -0.86 7.30
CA ALA A 19 12.28 0.23 7.55
C ALA A 19 10.82 -0.23 7.73
N GLY A 20 10.50 -1.43 7.25
CA GLY A 20 9.17 -1.99 7.28
C GLY A 20 9.06 -3.19 6.33
N ALA A 21 7.84 -3.60 6.04
CA ALA A 21 7.59 -4.61 5.01
C ALA A 21 6.28 -4.34 4.28
N GLU A 22 6.12 -4.91 3.10
CA GLU A 22 4.86 -5.00 2.39
C GLU A 22 4.28 -6.40 2.54
N ALA A 23 2.98 -6.49 2.83
CA ALA A 23 2.25 -7.73 2.96
C ALA A 23 1.65 -8.15 1.62
N LEU A 24 2.04 -9.30 1.13
CA LEU A 24 1.66 -9.83 -0.16
C LEU A 24 0.92 -11.16 0.00
N ALA A 25 -0.33 -11.19 -0.46
CA ALA A 25 -1.12 -12.42 -0.48
C ALA A 25 -0.50 -13.47 -1.42
N ARG A 26 -0.50 -14.72 -0.98
CA ARG A 26 -0.11 -15.88 -1.79
C ARG A 26 -1.21 -16.93 -1.68
N TRP A 27 -1.59 -17.51 -2.82
CA TRP A 27 -2.61 -18.54 -2.88
C TRP A 27 -2.01 -19.88 -3.32
N THR A 28 -2.03 -20.86 -2.42
CA THR A 28 -1.64 -22.23 -2.75
C THR A 28 -2.93 -23.03 -3.01
N HIS A 29 -3.26 -23.19 -4.28
CA HIS A 29 -4.44 -23.95 -4.70
C HIS A 29 -4.16 -25.46 -4.63
N PRO A 30 -5.09 -26.30 -4.12
CA PRO A 30 -4.84 -27.74 -3.93
C PRO A 30 -4.51 -28.51 -5.21
N GLN A 31 -5.01 -28.06 -6.36
CA GLN A 31 -4.83 -28.72 -7.65
C GLN A 31 -3.77 -28.02 -8.54
N TRP A 32 -3.65 -26.68 -8.42
CA TRP A 32 -2.81 -25.87 -9.33
C TRP A 32 -1.53 -25.36 -8.69
N GLY A 33 -1.31 -25.65 -7.42
CA GLY A 33 -0.12 -25.17 -6.70
C GLY A 33 -0.20 -23.67 -6.37
N MET A 34 0.94 -23.02 -6.34
CA MET A 34 1.01 -21.59 -6.03
C MET A 34 0.62 -20.74 -7.24
N LEU A 35 -0.47 -19.99 -7.10
CA LEU A 35 -0.98 -19.06 -8.10
C LEU A 35 -0.39 -17.65 -7.89
N SER A 36 -0.06 -17.00 -9.00
CA SER A 36 0.40 -15.61 -9.00
C SER A 36 -0.73 -14.65 -8.61
N PRO A 37 -0.48 -13.58 -7.85
CA PRO A 37 -1.46 -12.51 -7.62
C PRO A 37 -2.09 -11.99 -8.91
N ALA A 38 -1.33 -11.84 -9.98
CA ALA A 38 -1.81 -11.41 -11.28
C ALA A 38 -2.89 -12.34 -11.89
N GLU A 39 -2.95 -13.60 -11.46
CA GLU A 39 -3.95 -14.57 -11.95
C GLU A 39 -5.25 -14.53 -11.15
N PHE A 40 -5.19 -14.31 -9.83
CA PHE A 40 -6.38 -14.42 -8.99
C PHE A 40 -6.97 -13.07 -8.54
N ILE A 41 -6.16 -12.02 -8.39
CA ILE A 41 -6.65 -10.71 -7.95
C ILE A 41 -7.70 -10.15 -8.91
N PRO A 42 -7.48 -10.10 -10.25
CA PRO A 42 -8.49 -9.58 -11.17
C PRO A 42 -9.79 -10.37 -11.15
N LEU A 43 -9.71 -11.69 -10.89
CA LEU A 43 -10.89 -12.52 -10.74
C LEU A 43 -11.66 -12.18 -9.45
N PHE A 44 -10.95 -11.94 -8.36
CA PHE A 44 -11.55 -11.61 -7.06
C PHE A 44 -12.14 -10.20 -7.04
N GLU A 45 -11.52 -9.24 -7.71
CA GLU A 45 -12.11 -7.93 -7.94
C GLU A 45 -13.44 -8.03 -8.71
N LYS A 46 -13.45 -8.80 -9.79
CA LYS A 46 -14.64 -8.98 -10.64
C LYS A 46 -15.81 -9.64 -9.93
N ASN A 47 -15.56 -10.55 -9.00
CA ASN A 47 -16.61 -11.30 -8.29
C ASN A 47 -16.85 -10.80 -6.85
N GLY A 48 -16.15 -9.73 -6.42
CA GLY A 48 -16.27 -9.13 -5.09
C GLY A 48 -15.63 -9.94 -3.96
N PHE A 49 -14.84 -10.98 -4.28
CA PHE A 49 -14.15 -11.76 -3.25
C PHE A 49 -12.92 -11.04 -2.69
N ILE A 50 -12.45 -9.99 -3.40
CA ILE A 50 -11.26 -9.22 -3.02
C ILE A 50 -11.39 -8.65 -1.60
N THR A 51 -12.55 -8.11 -1.22
CA THR A 51 -12.77 -7.54 0.12
C THR A 51 -12.58 -8.56 1.25
N LYS A 52 -12.93 -9.83 1.00
CA LYS A 52 -12.69 -10.90 1.99
C LYS A 52 -11.23 -11.29 2.07
N LEU A 53 -10.51 -11.24 0.95
CA LEU A 53 -9.08 -11.48 0.93
C LEU A 53 -8.35 -10.36 1.66
N ASP A 54 -8.70 -9.12 1.40
CA ASP A 54 -8.05 -7.95 2.00
C ASP A 54 -8.27 -7.94 3.51
N GLN A 55 -9.49 -8.19 3.99
CA GLN A 55 -9.77 -8.38 5.42
C GLN A 55 -8.93 -9.48 6.05
N PHE A 56 -8.81 -10.64 5.38
CA PHE A 56 -7.96 -11.73 5.86
C PHE A 56 -6.50 -11.29 5.97
N VAL A 57 -5.98 -10.56 4.98
CA VAL A 57 -4.61 -10.04 4.98
C VAL A 57 -4.40 -9.06 6.13
N TRP A 58 -5.32 -8.08 6.31
CA TRP A 58 -5.24 -7.10 7.40
C TRP A 58 -5.24 -7.73 8.79
N GLU A 59 -6.14 -8.70 9.02
CA GLU A 59 -6.19 -9.46 10.27
C GLU A 59 -4.88 -10.24 10.52
N GLU A 60 -4.36 -10.92 9.50
CA GLU A 60 -3.16 -11.72 9.62
C GLU A 60 -1.92 -10.84 9.86
N VAL A 61 -1.84 -9.67 9.20
CA VAL A 61 -0.78 -8.67 9.41
C VAL A 61 -0.83 -8.14 10.84
N CYS A 62 -1.99 -7.71 11.32
CA CYS A 62 -2.12 -7.22 12.69
C CYS A 62 -1.74 -8.28 13.73
N ARG A 63 -2.14 -9.53 13.50
CA ARG A 63 -1.74 -10.66 14.36
C ARG A 63 -0.22 -10.86 14.37
N LYS A 64 0.45 -10.72 13.23
CA LYS A 64 1.91 -10.82 13.11
C LYS A 64 2.63 -9.62 13.75
N LEU A 65 2.15 -8.41 13.52
CA LEU A 65 2.68 -7.19 14.16
C LEU A 65 2.66 -7.31 15.68
N LYS A 66 1.54 -7.78 16.25
CA LYS A 66 1.44 -8.00 17.71
C LYS A 66 2.42 -9.08 18.20
N ALA A 67 2.61 -10.14 17.41
CA ALA A 67 3.58 -11.19 17.76
C ALA A 67 5.03 -10.68 17.69
N TRP A 68 5.35 -9.80 16.75
CA TRP A 68 6.67 -9.19 16.61
C TRP A 68 6.94 -8.16 17.71
N GLU A 69 5.95 -7.34 18.08
CA GLU A 69 6.04 -6.41 19.22
C GLU A 69 6.44 -7.13 20.51
N LYS A 70 5.82 -8.29 20.81
CA LYS A 70 6.18 -9.13 21.95
C LYS A 70 7.62 -9.66 21.91
N ARG A 71 8.27 -9.63 20.74
CA ARG A 71 9.68 -10.02 20.54
C ARG A 71 10.62 -8.83 20.51
N GLY A 72 10.13 -7.61 20.77
CA GLY A 72 10.92 -6.38 20.81
C GLY A 72 11.00 -5.62 19.48
N TYR A 73 10.19 -6.00 18.47
CA TYR A 73 10.11 -5.28 17.19
C TYR A 73 8.89 -4.34 17.17
N SER A 74 8.92 -3.31 18.02
CA SER A 74 7.80 -2.38 18.21
C SER A 74 7.64 -1.37 17.09
N ASP A 75 8.71 -1.01 16.38
CA ASP A 75 8.74 0.11 15.43
C ASP A 75 8.73 -0.34 13.97
N PHE A 76 8.21 -1.53 13.71
CA PHE A 76 8.20 -2.15 12.40
C PHE A 76 6.82 -2.04 11.75
N PRO A 77 6.56 -1.07 10.84
CA PRO A 77 5.29 -0.96 10.15
C PRO A 77 5.18 -2.00 9.01
N VAL A 78 3.95 -2.35 8.68
CA VAL A 78 3.65 -3.20 7.52
C VAL A 78 2.60 -2.54 6.67
N SER A 79 2.88 -2.46 5.37
CA SER A 79 1.93 -1.96 4.38
C SER A 79 1.03 -3.09 3.87
N VAL A 80 -0.23 -2.77 3.67
CA VAL A 80 -1.26 -3.67 3.13
C VAL A 80 -1.99 -2.99 2.00
N ASN A 81 -2.33 -3.74 0.99
CA ASN A 81 -3.15 -3.27 -0.12
C ASN A 81 -4.59 -3.02 0.34
N VAL A 82 -5.18 -1.96 -0.19
CA VAL A 82 -6.59 -1.61 -0.05
C VAL A 82 -7.20 -1.54 -1.44
N SER A 83 -8.10 -2.46 -1.74
CA SER A 83 -8.75 -2.52 -3.05
C SER A 83 -9.72 -1.35 -3.26
N ARG A 84 -10.03 -1.06 -4.52
CA ARG A 84 -11.06 -0.07 -4.84
C ARG A 84 -12.42 -0.45 -4.24
N ALA A 85 -12.75 -1.73 -4.23
CA ALA A 85 -13.99 -2.20 -3.65
C ALA A 85 -14.08 -1.91 -2.15
N ASP A 86 -12.96 -1.94 -1.43
CA ASP A 86 -12.91 -1.58 -0.02
C ASP A 86 -13.07 -0.08 0.20
N ILE A 87 -12.38 0.74 -0.61
CA ILE A 87 -12.44 2.21 -0.52
C ILE A 87 -13.88 2.72 -0.68
N TYR A 88 -14.65 2.10 -1.57
CA TYR A 88 -16.03 2.48 -1.81
C TYR A 88 -17.03 1.76 -0.90
N SER A 89 -16.58 0.90 0.00
CA SER A 89 -17.44 0.34 1.04
C SER A 89 -17.73 1.40 2.11
N VAL A 90 -18.96 1.37 2.64
CA VAL A 90 -19.45 2.40 3.58
C VAL A 90 -18.65 2.45 4.88
N ASP A 91 -18.02 1.35 5.28
CA ASP A 91 -17.49 1.16 6.64
C ASP A 91 -16.00 0.83 6.71
N ILE A 92 -15.20 1.10 5.66
CA ILE A 92 -13.77 0.71 5.65
C ILE A 92 -12.98 1.30 6.83
N ALA A 93 -13.21 2.56 7.18
CA ALA A 93 -12.50 3.21 8.27
C ALA A 93 -12.84 2.58 9.63
N ASP A 94 -14.13 2.28 9.86
CA ASP A 94 -14.59 1.63 11.09
C ASP A 94 -14.10 0.18 11.18
N LEU A 95 -14.02 -0.51 10.05
CA LEU A 95 -13.47 -1.86 9.98
C LEU A 95 -11.97 -1.87 10.31
N LEU A 96 -11.17 -1.05 9.63
CA LEU A 96 -9.71 -1.01 9.85
C LEU A 96 -9.38 -0.61 11.29
N ILE A 97 -10.05 0.42 11.84
CA ILE A 97 -9.82 0.82 13.23
C ILE A 97 -10.21 -0.30 14.21
N SER A 98 -11.30 -1.03 13.95
CA SER A 98 -11.70 -2.16 14.77
C SER A 98 -10.67 -3.30 14.77
N ILE A 99 -10.05 -3.57 13.62
CA ILE A 99 -9.00 -4.58 13.47
C ILE A 99 -7.76 -4.18 14.28
N VAL A 100 -7.22 -2.98 14.12
CA VAL A 100 -6.01 -2.57 14.86
C VAL A 100 -6.26 -2.50 16.36
N GLN A 101 -7.45 -2.06 16.79
CA GLN A 101 -7.85 -2.06 18.20
C GLN A 101 -7.96 -3.47 18.79
N LYS A 102 -8.52 -4.42 18.05
CA LYS A 102 -8.61 -5.84 18.44
C LYS A 102 -7.24 -6.42 18.80
N TYR A 103 -6.18 -6.00 18.12
CA TYR A 103 -4.81 -6.44 18.37
C TYR A 103 -4.01 -5.46 19.23
N GLU A 104 -4.65 -4.42 19.78
CA GLU A 104 -4.00 -3.39 20.59
C GLU A 104 -2.78 -2.79 19.89
N LEU A 105 -2.91 -2.46 18.60
CA LEU A 105 -1.89 -1.83 17.77
C LEU A 105 -2.22 -0.36 17.57
N ALA A 106 -1.21 0.47 17.44
CA ALA A 106 -1.36 1.84 16.96
C ALA A 106 -1.61 1.85 15.43
N PRO A 107 -2.54 2.67 14.93
CA PRO A 107 -2.90 2.69 13.50
C PRO A 107 -1.71 2.92 12.57
N GLU A 108 -0.73 3.74 12.97
CA GLU A 108 0.50 4.00 12.22
C GLU A 108 1.40 2.77 11.99
N ARG A 109 1.07 1.62 12.61
CA ARG A 109 1.77 0.36 12.38
C ARG A 109 1.25 -0.37 11.14
N LEU A 110 0.06 -0.03 10.68
CA LEU A 110 -0.57 -0.57 9.49
C LEU A 110 -0.65 0.53 8.43
N HIS A 111 0.24 0.51 7.46
CA HIS A 111 0.21 1.40 6.32
C HIS A 111 -0.79 0.91 5.28
N LEU A 112 -1.50 1.80 4.62
CA LEU A 112 -2.55 1.47 3.65
C LEU A 112 -2.10 1.88 2.25
N GLU A 113 -1.88 0.89 1.38
CA GLU A 113 -1.47 1.10 -0.01
C GLU A 113 -2.69 1.18 -0.91
N ILE A 114 -2.80 2.29 -1.64
CA ILE A 114 -3.87 2.59 -2.58
C ILE A 114 -3.25 2.84 -3.94
N THR A 115 -3.70 2.14 -4.96
CA THR A 115 -3.16 2.33 -6.32
C THR A 115 -3.53 3.70 -6.90
N GLU A 116 -2.66 4.29 -7.71
CA GLU A 116 -2.91 5.54 -8.43
C GLU A 116 -4.23 5.50 -9.21
N SER A 117 -4.57 4.36 -9.80
CA SER A 117 -5.78 4.19 -10.61
C SER A 117 -7.08 4.40 -9.83
N ALA A 118 -7.08 4.22 -8.52
CA ALA A 118 -8.27 4.46 -7.68
C ALA A 118 -8.70 5.93 -7.69
N TYR A 119 -7.78 6.87 -7.92
CA TYR A 119 -8.08 8.30 -7.97
C TYR A 119 -8.92 8.70 -9.21
N THR A 120 -8.78 8.00 -10.32
CA THR A 120 -9.37 8.42 -11.61
C THR A 120 -10.88 8.24 -11.68
N GLU A 121 -11.48 7.36 -10.90
CA GLU A 121 -12.92 7.04 -11.00
C GLU A 121 -13.80 7.99 -10.17
N ASN A 122 -13.46 8.22 -8.90
CA ASN A 122 -14.20 9.12 -8.01
C ASN A 122 -13.26 9.78 -7.00
N SER A 123 -12.55 10.79 -7.44
CA SER A 123 -11.54 11.48 -6.62
C SER A 123 -12.11 12.09 -5.33
N LYS A 124 -13.33 12.62 -5.34
CA LYS A 124 -13.92 13.26 -4.15
C LYS A 124 -14.15 12.25 -3.03
N GLN A 125 -14.82 11.15 -3.33
CA GLN A 125 -15.08 10.11 -2.33
C GLN A 125 -13.78 9.49 -1.82
N LEU A 126 -12.80 9.24 -2.72
CA LEU A 126 -11.50 8.75 -2.32
C LEU A 126 -10.81 9.69 -1.34
N ILE A 127 -10.78 11.01 -1.63
CA ILE A 127 -10.17 12.02 -0.75
C ILE A 127 -10.85 12.04 0.62
N GLU A 128 -12.17 11.95 0.68
CA GLU A 128 -12.93 11.90 1.95
C GLU A 128 -12.56 10.68 2.79
N VAL A 129 -12.53 9.49 2.17
CA VAL A 129 -12.15 8.23 2.85
C VAL A 129 -10.71 8.28 3.34
N VAL A 130 -9.78 8.69 2.48
CA VAL A 130 -8.36 8.80 2.82
C VAL A 130 -8.12 9.81 3.93
N SER A 131 -8.80 10.97 3.89
CA SER A 131 -8.71 11.97 4.96
C SER A 131 -9.16 11.39 6.31
N ARG A 132 -10.29 10.67 6.33
CA ARG A 132 -10.79 10.01 7.54
C ARG A 132 -9.80 8.95 8.08
N LEU A 133 -9.22 8.14 7.21
CA LEU A 133 -8.22 7.14 7.60
C LEU A 133 -6.97 7.78 8.21
N ARG A 134 -6.49 8.90 7.64
CA ARG A 134 -5.38 9.67 8.20
C ARG A 134 -5.71 10.31 9.55
N GLU A 135 -6.91 10.85 9.71
CA GLU A 135 -7.38 11.38 10.99
C GLU A 135 -7.42 10.30 12.10
N LEU A 136 -7.67 9.05 11.72
CA LEU A 136 -7.58 7.89 12.61
C LEU A 136 -6.14 7.44 12.90
N GLY A 137 -5.14 8.01 12.24
CA GLY A 137 -3.72 7.76 12.46
C GLY A 137 -3.09 6.75 11.50
N PHE A 138 -3.80 6.27 10.49
CA PHE A 138 -3.22 5.41 9.46
C PHE A 138 -2.28 6.21 8.55
N ILE A 139 -1.21 5.56 8.08
CA ILE A 139 -0.29 6.09 7.07
C ILE A 139 -0.78 5.65 5.69
N ILE A 140 -0.91 6.58 4.77
CA ILE A 140 -1.41 6.32 3.41
C ILE A 140 -0.27 6.33 2.41
N GLU A 141 -0.15 5.27 1.65
CA GLU A 141 0.84 5.09 0.58
C GLU A 141 0.11 5.09 -0.78
N ILE A 142 0.60 5.84 -1.74
CA ILE A 142 0.18 5.71 -3.15
C ILE A 142 1.11 4.73 -3.83
N ASP A 143 0.51 3.69 -4.40
CA ASP A 143 1.21 2.61 -5.10
C ASP A 143 1.20 2.78 -6.61
N ASP A 144 2.17 2.16 -7.30
CA ASP A 144 2.32 2.14 -8.76
C ASP A 144 2.45 3.54 -9.39
N PHE A 145 2.96 4.54 -8.67
CA PHE A 145 3.09 5.90 -9.23
C PHE A 145 4.02 5.94 -10.43
N GLY A 146 3.48 6.45 -11.55
CA GLY A 146 4.19 6.54 -12.81
C GLY A 146 3.88 5.39 -13.78
N SER A 147 3.06 4.41 -13.39
CA SER A 147 2.65 3.31 -14.27
C SER A 147 1.61 3.73 -15.33
N GLY A 148 0.95 4.87 -15.13
CA GLY A 148 -0.13 5.39 -15.97
C GLY A 148 -0.03 6.87 -16.27
N TYR A 149 -1.18 7.52 -16.45
CA TYR A 149 -1.28 8.98 -16.58
C TYR A 149 -1.22 9.64 -15.20
N SER A 150 -0.06 9.58 -14.56
CA SER A 150 0.15 10.19 -13.25
C SER A 150 -0.19 11.67 -13.27
N SER A 151 -1.16 12.05 -12.48
CA SER A 151 -1.62 13.42 -12.38
C SER A 151 -0.93 14.10 -11.21
N LEU A 152 -0.05 15.07 -11.46
CA LEU A 152 0.49 15.96 -10.41
C LEU A 152 -0.64 16.61 -9.60
N ASN A 153 -1.83 16.75 -10.20
CA ASN A 153 -3.02 17.23 -9.53
C ASN A 153 -3.48 16.27 -8.42
N MET A 154 -3.36 14.95 -8.63
CA MET A 154 -3.63 13.95 -7.60
C MET A 154 -2.73 14.17 -6.38
N LEU A 155 -1.41 14.29 -6.59
CA LEU A 155 -0.48 14.53 -5.48
C LEU A 155 -0.83 15.80 -4.69
N ASN A 156 -1.31 16.85 -5.36
CA ASN A 156 -1.69 18.10 -4.70
C ASN A 156 -3.00 18.01 -3.90
N GLN A 157 -3.88 17.08 -4.25
CA GLN A 157 -5.22 16.96 -3.63
C GLN A 157 -5.33 15.82 -2.63
N MET A 158 -4.57 14.74 -2.84
CA MET A 158 -4.62 13.55 -1.99
C MET A 158 -3.80 13.76 -0.71
N PRO A 159 -4.40 13.58 0.46
CA PRO A 159 -3.68 13.63 1.73
C PRO A 159 -2.93 12.32 1.97
N ILE A 160 -1.75 12.18 1.39
CA ILE A 160 -0.89 10.99 1.46
C ILE A 160 0.38 11.25 2.27
N ASP A 161 1.07 10.19 2.66
CA ASP A 161 2.29 10.23 3.46
C ASP A 161 3.49 9.62 2.72
N VAL A 162 3.23 8.64 1.84
CA VAL A 162 4.27 7.89 1.13
C VAL A 162 3.91 7.78 -0.36
N LEU A 163 4.92 7.95 -1.20
CA LEU A 163 4.86 7.78 -2.65
C LEU A 163 5.73 6.58 -3.06
N LYS A 164 5.12 5.51 -3.57
CA LYS A 164 5.83 4.34 -4.12
C LYS A 164 6.01 4.54 -5.62
N LEU A 165 7.25 4.56 -6.08
CA LEU A 165 7.61 4.72 -7.48
C LEU A 165 7.70 3.35 -8.15
N ASP A 166 6.90 3.14 -9.19
CA ASP A 166 6.91 1.91 -9.99
C ASP A 166 8.27 1.68 -10.66
N MET A 167 8.71 0.42 -10.68
CA MET A 167 10.01 0.03 -11.26
C MET A 167 10.12 0.40 -12.73
N LYS A 168 9.05 0.25 -13.52
CA LYS A 168 9.08 0.58 -14.96
C LYS A 168 9.26 2.07 -15.17
N PHE A 169 8.64 2.90 -14.31
CA PHE A 169 8.86 4.34 -14.32
C PHE A 169 10.32 4.66 -14.04
N ILE A 170 10.91 4.08 -13.01
CA ILE A 170 12.32 4.30 -12.66
C ILE A 170 13.24 3.84 -13.81
N GLN A 171 12.99 2.66 -14.38
CA GLN A 171 13.81 2.11 -15.48
C GLN A 171 13.68 2.92 -16.76
N SER A 172 12.48 3.35 -17.14
CA SER A 172 12.26 4.17 -18.34
C SER A 172 13.00 5.49 -18.25
N GLU A 173 12.94 6.15 -17.10
CA GLU A 173 13.57 7.44 -16.84
C GLU A 173 15.10 7.35 -16.75
N THR A 174 15.63 6.21 -16.27
CA THR A 174 17.09 6.01 -16.19
C THR A 174 17.73 5.58 -17.49
N ALA A 175 16.97 4.95 -18.40
CA ALA A 175 17.47 4.47 -19.70
C ALA A 175 17.74 5.61 -20.72
N LYS A 176 17.07 6.75 -20.57
CA LYS A 176 17.17 7.88 -21.51
C LYS A 176 17.75 9.14 -20.84
N PRO A 177 18.90 9.69 -21.33
CA PRO A 177 19.56 10.82 -20.68
C PRO A 177 18.72 12.10 -20.55
N LEU A 178 17.76 12.34 -21.46
CA LEU A 178 16.87 13.49 -21.44
C LEU A 178 15.70 13.35 -20.44
N GLU A 179 15.35 12.12 -20.04
CA GLU A 179 14.18 11.81 -19.20
C GLU A 179 14.55 11.73 -17.70
N ARG A 180 15.85 11.68 -17.34
CA ARG A 180 16.32 11.74 -15.95
C ARG A 180 15.78 12.93 -15.16
N GLY A 181 15.34 13.97 -15.83
CA GLY A 181 14.76 15.16 -15.22
C GLY A 181 13.40 14.92 -14.56
N ILE A 182 12.59 13.99 -15.06
CA ILE A 182 11.24 13.73 -14.53
C ILE A 182 11.33 13.01 -13.20
N LEU A 183 12.13 11.96 -13.10
CA LEU A 183 12.33 11.23 -11.84
C LEU A 183 12.87 12.17 -10.74
N GLN A 184 13.90 12.98 -11.08
CA GLN A 184 14.45 13.95 -10.14
C GLN A 184 13.39 14.98 -9.72
N PHE A 185 12.60 15.48 -10.66
CA PHE A 185 11.50 16.41 -10.39
C PHE A 185 10.45 15.80 -9.43
N VAL A 186 10.05 14.54 -9.66
CA VAL A 186 9.08 13.85 -8.79
C VAL A 186 9.63 13.68 -7.38
N ILE A 187 10.91 13.29 -7.23
CA ILE A 187 11.57 13.15 -5.93
C ILE A 187 11.64 14.50 -5.22
N ASP A 188 12.01 15.58 -5.92
CA ASP A 188 12.10 16.92 -5.34
C ASP A 188 10.72 17.48 -4.97
N LEU A 189 9.70 17.18 -5.75
CA LEU A 189 8.30 17.50 -5.44
C LEU A 189 7.85 16.76 -4.18
N ALA A 190 8.06 15.45 -4.10
CA ALA A 190 7.72 14.65 -2.93
C ALA A 190 8.40 15.20 -1.66
N ARG A 191 9.68 15.57 -1.72
CA ARG A 191 10.40 16.21 -0.62
C ARG A 191 9.77 17.53 -0.18
N ARG A 192 9.38 18.40 -1.13
CA ARG A 192 8.70 19.68 -0.83
C ARG A 192 7.34 19.45 -0.17
N MET A 193 6.65 18.39 -0.56
CA MET A 193 5.37 17.97 0.03
C MET A 193 5.55 17.20 1.35
N ARG A 194 6.79 16.94 1.77
CA ARG A 194 7.14 16.14 2.96
C ARG A 194 6.66 14.69 2.87
N LEU A 195 6.58 14.14 1.68
CA LEU A 195 6.28 12.74 1.46
C LEU A 195 7.54 11.89 1.59
N SER A 196 7.40 10.72 2.17
CA SER A 196 8.41 9.66 2.05
C SER A 196 8.33 9.06 0.64
N VAL A 197 9.47 8.62 0.10
CA VAL A 197 9.53 7.99 -1.23
C VAL A 197 10.06 6.57 -1.06
N VAL A 198 9.34 5.62 -1.65
CA VAL A 198 9.75 4.21 -1.76
C VAL A 198 9.99 3.91 -3.23
N ALA A 199 11.13 3.31 -3.55
CA ALA A 199 11.44 2.81 -4.89
C ALA A 199 11.20 1.30 -4.90
N GLU A 200 10.45 0.83 -5.89
CA GLU A 200 10.21 -0.59 -6.13
C GLU A 200 11.21 -1.17 -7.12
N GLY A 201 11.56 -2.46 -6.94
CA GLY A 201 12.44 -3.16 -7.87
C GLY A 201 13.27 -4.26 -7.27
#